data_48f7c94146f5d5953cc46c8fb1e97993
#
_entry.id   48f7c94146f5d5953cc46c8fb1e97993
#
_cell.length_a   1.000
_cell.length_b   1.000
_cell.length_c   1.000
_cell.angle_alpha   90.00
_cell.angle_beta   90.00
_cell.angle_gamma   90.00
#
_symmetry.space_group_name_H-M   'P 1'
#
loop_
_entity.id
_entity.type
_entity.pdbx_description
1 polymer ?
#
loop_
_entity_poly.entity_id
_entity_poly.type
_entity_poly.pdbx_seq_one_letter_code
_entity_poly.pdbx_strand_id
1 'polypeptide(L)'
;MNDFSTPRRMGASAFIIIFLKTFKEFVGASIFIILYLFFDHEENRTLFGSLLEMLSIIAGFTAISLLFAFIRYYFRKFHIEGDKLVFTSGLANKKTTSFPLSRVHSLRTTRGIFYRLLGVRGVFFETIATDKAEVELILDESDWQLLLNSVRVGENKTMTVASTPPPLAIGSNVRLSNKDIVKDLLCQNHLRGFAVLAAVISPVIGNLDSFDNDVVVGAIDSLGNKLSDAFATTAVWICCLLGLYLLVMTLWVIKGILRNANMSLTILRDRLTVESGLFSRFTCRVARNKVSVLSVKQNPLERLAHCQTISLRQAENASDKESGGQTIVYGPMLGQSLLSWWLDSSSTGEVLVSAKSGTGVFYRRFIPYLIFSLIFACLLAHFGQMVLAITLCSAIVIISAIRALMAYRHSSVKLFDSYLLVKRGNLAVIHDYVTYRDIESVSVRSTPMTPYTGRVSLRLSTNAETLTIFSLKADIATDIRDVILLRNFSI
;
A
#
# COMPACT_ATOMS: atom_id res chain seq x y z
N MET A 1 -8.16 -30.60 -26.73
CA MET A 1 -8.50 -29.25 -26.27
C MET A 1 -8.53 -29.27 -24.74
N ASN A 2 -7.61 -28.59 -24.10
CA ASN A 2 -7.63 -28.48 -22.63
C ASN A 2 -8.77 -27.54 -22.25
N ASP A 3 -9.91 -28.10 -21.88
CA ASP A 3 -11.07 -27.36 -21.43
C ASP A 3 -10.99 -27.25 -19.90
N PHE A 4 -11.21 -26.04 -19.34
CA PHE A 4 -11.24 -25.81 -17.90
C PHE A 4 -12.52 -26.31 -17.21
N SER A 5 -13.35 -27.09 -17.91
CA SER A 5 -14.65 -27.58 -17.43
C SER A 5 -14.56 -28.60 -16.29
N THR A 6 -13.42 -29.29 -16.15
CA THR A 6 -13.20 -30.28 -15.09
C THR A 6 -12.29 -29.77 -13.98
N PRO A 7 -12.54 -30.13 -12.69
CA PRO A 7 -11.69 -29.74 -11.57
C PRO A 7 -10.26 -30.27 -11.75
N ARG A 8 -9.30 -29.36 -11.94
CA ARG A 8 -7.89 -29.70 -12.11
C ARG A 8 -7.00 -28.97 -11.12
N ARG A 9 -5.80 -29.48 -10.91
CA ARG A 9 -4.75 -28.83 -10.13
C ARG A 9 -3.95 -27.87 -11.01
N MET A 10 -3.27 -26.93 -10.38
CA MET A 10 -2.24 -26.13 -11.03
C MET A 10 -1.09 -27.04 -11.52
N GLY A 11 -0.34 -26.59 -12.52
CA GLY A 11 0.81 -27.33 -13.05
C GLY A 11 1.85 -27.67 -11.97
N ALA A 12 2.72 -28.66 -12.22
CA ALA A 12 3.76 -29.06 -11.26
C ALA A 12 4.70 -27.91 -10.88
N SER A 13 4.98 -26.99 -11.81
CA SER A 13 5.77 -25.78 -11.57
C SER A 13 5.16 -24.88 -10.49
N ALA A 14 3.84 -24.93 -10.30
CA ALA A 14 3.15 -24.18 -9.24
C ALA A 14 3.54 -24.67 -7.84
N PHE A 15 3.85 -25.96 -7.68
CA PHE A 15 4.31 -26.51 -6.40
C PHE A 15 5.59 -25.81 -5.93
N ILE A 16 6.56 -25.62 -6.83
CA ILE A 16 7.84 -24.95 -6.49
C ILE A 16 7.59 -23.52 -6.03
N ILE A 17 6.70 -22.79 -6.72
CA ILE A 17 6.36 -21.42 -6.33
C ILE A 17 5.64 -21.38 -4.97
N ILE A 18 4.71 -22.31 -4.72
CA ILE A 18 4.02 -22.42 -3.42
C ILE A 18 5.03 -22.76 -2.32
N PHE A 19 5.98 -23.65 -2.59
CA PHE A 19 7.05 -23.98 -1.66
C PHE A 19 7.90 -22.76 -1.33
N LEU A 20 8.39 -22.02 -2.32
CA LEU A 20 9.20 -20.81 -2.09
C LEU A 20 8.45 -19.75 -1.28
N LYS A 21 7.15 -19.58 -1.51
CA LYS A 21 6.32 -18.67 -0.71
C LYS A 21 6.19 -19.12 0.73
N THR A 22 5.85 -20.40 0.93
CA THR A 22 5.70 -21.00 2.26
C THR A 22 7.03 -20.95 3.02
N PHE A 23 8.13 -21.31 2.36
CA PHE A 23 9.48 -21.22 2.93
C PHE A 23 9.83 -19.80 3.38
N LYS A 24 9.54 -18.79 2.57
CA LYS A 24 9.72 -17.38 2.95
C LYS A 24 8.92 -16.99 4.20
N GLU A 25 7.68 -17.48 4.34
CA GLU A 25 6.85 -17.26 5.54
C GLU A 25 7.52 -17.85 6.79
N PHE A 26 8.02 -19.08 6.71
CA PHE A 26 8.69 -19.77 7.82
C PHE A 26 10.07 -19.16 8.14
N VAL A 27 10.87 -18.80 7.14
CA VAL A 27 12.16 -18.12 7.35
C VAL A 27 11.95 -16.76 8.03
N GLY A 28 10.92 -16.03 7.64
CA GLY A 28 10.57 -14.76 8.30
C GLY A 28 10.24 -14.94 9.78
N ALA A 29 9.54 -16.02 10.13
CA ALA A 29 9.22 -16.34 11.53
C ALA A 29 10.43 -16.89 12.32
N SER A 30 11.33 -17.63 11.66
CA SER A 30 12.49 -18.27 12.30
C SER A 30 13.71 -17.36 12.46
N ILE A 31 13.72 -16.18 11.83
CA ILE A 31 14.88 -15.27 11.85
C ILE A 31 15.24 -14.85 13.29
N PHE A 32 14.23 -14.67 14.15
CA PHE A 32 14.45 -14.35 15.56
C PHE A 32 15.06 -15.53 16.34
N ILE A 33 14.66 -16.76 16.01
CA ILE A 33 15.21 -17.98 16.65
C ILE A 33 16.65 -18.18 16.20
N ILE A 34 16.92 -17.98 14.90
CA ILE A 34 18.29 -18.09 14.34
C ILE A 34 19.19 -17.00 14.93
N LEU A 35 18.71 -15.78 15.07
CA LEU A 35 19.44 -14.68 15.72
C LEU A 35 19.70 -15.00 17.19
N TYR A 36 18.66 -15.47 17.91
CA TYR A 36 18.81 -15.85 19.32
C TYR A 36 19.91 -16.93 19.49
N LEU A 37 19.89 -18.01 18.70
CA LEU A 37 20.86 -19.08 18.76
C LEU A 37 22.26 -18.68 18.28
N PHE A 38 22.36 -17.73 17.37
CA PHE A 38 23.63 -17.15 16.94
C PHE A 38 24.29 -16.34 18.05
N PHE A 39 23.47 -15.72 18.90
CA PHE A 39 23.91 -14.87 19.99
C PHE A 39 23.92 -15.56 21.35
N ASP A 40 23.27 -16.71 21.51
CA ASP A 40 23.28 -17.52 22.74
C ASP A 40 24.60 -18.37 22.78
N HIS A 41 25.65 -17.77 23.35
CA HIS A 41 26.93 -18.43 23.52
C HIS A 41 27.01 -19.07 24.91
N GLU A 42 26.77 -20.36 25.01
CA GLU A 42 27.24 -21.14 26.15
C GLU A 42 28.76 -21.31 26.06
N GLU A 43 29.47 -21.10 27.15
CA GLU A 43 30.94 -21.09 27.30
C GLU A 43 31.69 -22.30 26.69
N ASN A 44 31.00 -23.38 26.33
CA ASN A 44 31.56 -24.62 25.80
C ASN A 44 31.18 -24.96 24.33
N ARG A 45 30.54 -24.03 23.60
CA ARG A 45 30.13 -24.31 22.20
C ARG A 45 31.26 -24.03 21.22
N THR A 46 31.64 -25.04 20.46
CA THR A 46 32.54 -24.86 19.32
C THR A 46 31.76 -24.19 18.15
N LEU A 47 32.44 -23.33 17.38
CA LEU A 47 31.88 -22.73 16.16
C LEU A 47 31.23 -23.75 15.22
N PHE A 48 31.82 -24.96 15.14
CA PHE A 48 31.28 -26.06 14.35
C PHE A 48 29.94 -26.61 14.90
N GLY A 49 29.83 -26.70 16.22
CA GLY A 49 28.56 -27.10 16.88
C GLY A 49 27.42 -26.13 16.63
N SER A 50 27.67 -24.83 16.76
CA SER A 50 26.68 -23.77 16.49
C SER A 50 26.23 -23.76 15.03
N LEU A 51 27.15 -23.97 14.08
CA LEU A 51 26.81 -24.11 12.65
C LEU A 51 25.96 -25.34 12.36
N LEU A 52 26.23 -26.48 13.03
CA LEU A 52 25.46 -27.70 12.85
C LEU A 52 24.03 -27.55 13.39
N GLU A 53 23.87 -26.89 14.54
CA GLU A 53 22.56 -26.58 15.11
C GLU A 53 21.77 -25.61 14.21
N MET A 54 22.38 -24.54 13.72
CA MET A 54 21.75 -23.67 12.73
C MET A 54 21.30 -24.42 11.48
N LEU A 55 22.15 -25.29 10.93
CA LEU A 55 21.82 -26.12 9.77
C LEU A 55 20.68 -27.09 10.05
N SER A 56 20.64 -27.70 11.24
CA SER A 56 19.55 -28.62 11.64
C SER A 56 18.20 -27.89 11.74
N ILE A 57 18.19 -26.68 12.29
CA ILE A 57 17.00 -25.85 12.39
C ILE A 57 16.52 -25.41 11.01
N ILE A 58 17.42 -24.92 10.15
CA ILE A 58 17.08 -24.57 8.77
C ILE A 58 16.52 -25.79 8.02
N ALA A 59 17.13 -26.97 8.19
CA ALA A 59 16.65 -28.23 7.59
C ALA A 59 15.26 -28.61 8.11
N GLY A 60 15.01 -28.47 9.42
CA GLY A 60 13.70 -28.70 10.03
C GLY A 60 12.62 -27.76 9.47
N PHE A 61 12.89 -26.46 9.42
CA PHE A 61 11.97 -25.51 8.83
C PHE A 61 11.74 -25.75 7.34
N THR A 62 12.78 -26.17 6.61
CA THR A 62 12.66 -26.53 5.19
C THR A 62 11.74 -27.74 5.01
N ALA A 63 11.90 -28.79 5.82
CA ALA A 63 11.07 -29.98 5.77
C ALA A 63 9.60 -29.66 6.12
N ILE A 64 9.36 -28.87 7.15
CA ILE A 64 8.02 -28.40 7.53
C ILE A 64 7.41 -27.56 6.40
N SER A 65 8.17 -26.64 5.84
CA SER A 65 7.72 -25.80 4.70
C SER A 65 7.35 -26.63 3.48
N LEU A 66 8.12 -27.69 3.19
CA LEU A 66 7.85 -28.63 2.09
C LEU A 66 6.54 -29.39 2.30
N LEU A 67 6.31 -29.87 3.52
CA LEU A 67 5.07 -30.56 3.89
C LEU A 67 3.85 -29.64 3.75
N PHE A 68 3.91 -28.42 4.29
CA PHE A 68 2.82 -27.45 4.17
C PHE A 68 2.60 -27.01 2.71
N ALA A 69 3.66 -26.83 1.93
CA ALA A 69 3.56 -26.51 0.51
C ALA A 69 2.90 -27.64 -0.28
N PHE A 70 3.26 -28.89 0.02
CA PHE A 70 2.63 -30.06 -0.59
C PHE A 70 1.14 -30.13 -0.29
N ILE A 71 0.76 -29.96 0.99
CA ILE A 71 -0.64 -29.92 1.40
C ILE A 71 -1.38 -28.79 0.67
N ARG A 72 -0.83 -27.57 0.67
CA ARG A 72 -1.44 -26.41 -0.03
C ARG A 72 -1.59 -26.65 -1.52
N TYR A 73 -0.61 -27.27 -2.18
CA TYR A 73 -0.66 -27.61 -3.60
C TYR A 73 -1.68 -28.69 -3.90
N TYR A 74 -1.67 -29.78 -3.14
CA TYR A 74 -2.52 -30.96 -3.38
C TYR A 74 -4.01 -30.66 -3.27
N PHE A 75 -4.40 -29.82 -2.31
CA PHE A 75 -5.80 -29.49 -2.04
C PHE A 75 -6.30 -28.25 -2.78
N ARG A 76 -5.46 -27.58 -3.59
CA ARG A 76 -5.88 -26.50 -4.46
C ARG A 76 -6.30 -27.03 -5.83
N LYS A 77 -7.59 -26.82 -6.17
CA LYS A 77 -8.17 -27.17 -7.47
C LYS A 77 -8.96 -25.99 -8.01
N PHE A 78 -9.01 -25.87 -9.34
CA PHE A 78 -9.83 -24.88 -10.00
C PHE A 78 -10.47 -25.43 -11.26
N HIS A 79 -11.61 -24.89 -11.66
CA HIS A 79 -12.32 -25.16 -12.93
C HIS A 79 -13.22 -23.99 -13.27
N ILE A 80 -13.70 -23.94 -14.52
CA ILE A 80 -14.64 -22.97 -15.00
C ILE A 80 -15.96 -23.68 -15.28
N GLU A 81 -17.03 -23.27 -14.58
CA GLU A 81 -18.37 -23.77 -14.75
C GLU A 81 -19.24 -22.68 -15.38
N GLY A 82 -19.50 -22.80 -16.69
CA GLY A 82 -20.16 -21.74 -17.46
C GLY A 82 -19.37 -20.44 -17.48
N ASP A 83 -19.87 -19.38 -16.84
CA ASP A 83 -19.19 -18.08 -16.67
C ASP A 83 -18.55 -17.89 -15.30
N LYS A 84 -18.50 -18.95 -14.47
CA LYS A 84 -17.98 -18.86 -13.10
C LYS A 84 -16.63 -19.58 -12.97
N LEU A 85 -15.65 -18.89 -12.41
CA LEU A 85 -14.43 -19.55 -11.91
C LEU A 85 -14.71 -20.12 -10.52
N VAL A 86 -14.49 -21.41 -10.36
CA VAL A 86 -14.63 -22.13 -9.09
C VAL A 86 -13.25 -22.55 -8.62
N PHE A 87 -12.87 -22.09 -7.43
CA PHE A 87 -11.60 -22.40 -6.79
C PHE A 87 -11.85 -23.08 -5.45
N THR A 88 -11.27 -24.24 -5.26
CA THR A 88 -11.39 -25.03 -4.02
C THR A 88 -10.03 -25.12 -3.35
N SER A 89 -9.97 -24.89 -2.05
CA SER A 89 -8.76 -24.97 -1.24
C SER A 89 -9.07 -25.48 0.17
N GLY A 90 -8.06 -26.02 0.85
CA GLY A 90 -8.12 -26.44 2.25
C GLY A 90 -8.19 -27.95 2.44
N LEU A 91 -7.53 -28.45 3.50
CA LEU A 91 -7.48 -29.86 3.90
C LEU A 91 -8.67 -30.25 4.78
N ALA A 92 -8.78 -29.66 5.97
CA ALA A 92 -9.82 -29.98 6.95
C ALA A 92 -11.08 -29.14 6.71
N ASN A 93 -10.93 -27.85 6.41
CA ASN A 93 -12.01 -26.95 6.07
C ASN A 93 -11.93 -26.61 4.58
N LYS A 94 -12.69 -27.33 3.77
CA LYS A 94 -12.76 -27.10 2.32
C LYS A 94 -13.48 -25.78 2.07
N LYS A 95 -12.75 -24.78 1.58
CA LYS A 95 -13.29 -23.51 1.15
C LYS A 95 -13.41 -23.52 -0.37
N THR A 96 -14.64 -23.43 -0.87
CA THR A 96 -14.91 -23.24 -2.28
C THR A 96 -15.29 -21.79 -2.52
N THR A 97 -14.52 -21.11 -3.34
CA THR A 97 -14.80 -19.74 -3.76
C THR A 97 -15.20 -19.76 -5.22
N SER A 98 -16.41 -19.31 -5.54
CA SER A 98 -16.89 -19.19 -6.90
C SER A 98 -17.28 -17.75 -7.19
N PHE A 99 -16.88 -17.24 -8.36
CA PHE A 99 -17.27 -15.92 -8.81
C PHE A 99 -17.39 -15.87 -10.33
N PRO A 100 -18.37 -15.12 -10.86
CA PRO A 100 -18.54 -14.98 -12.30
C PRO A 100 -17.36 -14.16 -12.88
N LEU A 101 -16.84 -14.61 -14.02
CA LEU A 101 -15.74 -13.93 -14.73
C LEU A 101 -16.14 -12.52 -15.16
N SER A 102 -17.41 -12.27 -15.41
CA SER A 102 -17.99 -10.95 -15.69
C SER A 102 -17.89 -9.96 -14.51
N ARG A 103 -17.76 -10.46 -13.27
CA ARG A 103 -17.58 -9.63 -12.06
C ARG A 103 -16.12 -9.41 -11.65
N VAL A 104 -15.18 -9.90 -12.43
CA VAL A 104 -13.73 -9.63 -12.19
C VAL A 104 -13.46 -8.17 -12.49
N HIS A 105 -13.07 -7.42 -11.46
CA HIS A 105 -12.81 -5.98 -11.56
C HIS A 105 -11.44 -5.66 -12.12
N SER A 106 -10.44 -6.39 -11.63
CA SER A 106 -9.10 -6.26 -12.13
C SER A 106 -8.41 -7.61 -12.22
N LEU A 107 -7.54 -7.74 -13.19
CA LEU A 107 -6.73 -8.93 -13.42
C LEU A 107 -5.28 -8.53 -13.28
N ARG A 108 -4.71 -8.93 -12.15
CA ARG A 108 -3.34 -8.63 -11.79
C ARG A 108 -2.46 -9.84 -12.08
N THR A 109 -1.40 -9.64 -12.83
CA THR A 109 -0.43 -10.71 -13.10
C THR A 109 0.94 -10.36 -12.53
N THR A 110 1.60 -11.36 -11.96
CA THR A 110 2.98 -11.24 -11.47
C THR A 110 3.86 -12.29 -12.12
N ARG A 111 5.05 -11.86 -12.54
CA ARG A 111 6.04 -12.74 -13.17
C ARG A 111 7.42 -12.45 -12.59
N GLY A 112 7.66 -12.96 -11.38
CA GLY A 112 8.94 -12.87 -10.68
C GLY A 112 10.03 -13.72 -11.35
N ILE A 113 11.27 -13.64 -10.85
CA ILE A 113 12.43 -14.38 -11.39
C ILE A 113 12.13 -15.89 -11.43
N PHE A 114 11.64 -16.45 -10.32
CA PHE A 114 11.30 -17.88 -10.23
C PHE A 114 10.14 -18.26 -11.15
N TYR A 115 9.15 -17.37 -11.33
CA TYR A 115 8.06 -17.59 -12.26
C TYR A 115 8.55 -17.64 -13.71
N ARG A 116 9.54 -16.78 -14.06
CA ARG A 116 10.14 -16.79 -15.41
C ARG A 116 10.97 -18.03 -15.66
N LEU A 117 11.76 -18.44 -14.65
CA LEU A 117 12.61 -19.63 -14.73
C LEU A 117 11.77 -20.90 -14.94
N LEU A 118 10.61 -20.96 -14.29
CA LEU A 118 9.67 -22.10 -14.39
C LEU A 118 8.63 -21.95 -15.51
N GLY A 119 8.68 -20.86 -16.30
CA GLY A 119 7.75 -20.64 -17.40
C GLY A 119 6.30 -20.39 -16.98
N VAL A 120 6.06 -20.00 -15.72
CA VAL A 120 4.71 -19.80 -15.15
C VAL A 120 4.41 -18.34 -14.87
N ARG A 121 3.14 -18.05 -14.61
CA ARG A 121 2.63 -16.73 -14.26
C ARG A 121 1.66 -16.82 -13.08
N GLY A 122 1.82 -15.94 -12.10
CA GLY A 122 0.85 -15.78 -11.01
C GLY A 122 -0.28 -14.86 -11.47
N VAL A 123 -1.51 -15.31 -11.40
CA VAL A 123 -2.72 -14.58 -11.80
C VAL A 123 -3.57 -14.36 -10.56
N PHE A 124 -3.90 -13.11 -10.28
CA PHE A 124 -4.74 -12.72 -9.16
C PHE A 124 -6.04 -12.13 -9.69
N PHE A 125 -7.14 -12.66 -9.18
CA PHE A 125 -8.49 -12.18 -9.48
C PHE A 125 -9.00 -11.32 -8.34
N GLU A 126 -9.32 -10.07 -8.62
CA GLU A 126 -9.91 -9.14 -7.67
C GLU A 126 -11.42 -9.05 -7.97
N THR A 127 -12.25 -9.48 -7.01
CA THR A 127 -13.71 -9.45 -7.14
C THR A 127 -14.34 -8.74 -5.95
N ILE A 128 -15.46 -8.05 -6.14
CA ILE A 128 -16.21 -7.35 -5.05
C ILE A 128 -16.86 -8.34 -4.07
N ALA A 129 -17.11 -9.58 -4.49
CA ALA A 129 -18.06 -10.47 -3.82
C ALA A 129 -17.46 -11.31 -2.67
N THR A 130 -16.14 -11.25 -2.42
CA THR A 130 -15.52 -12.14 -1.43
C THR A 130 -14.72 -11.34 -0.40
N ASP A 131 -15.15 -11.39 0.84
CA ASP A 131 -14.54 -10.71 1.99
C ASP A 131 -13.06 -11.07 2.27
N LYS A 132 -12.42 -11.98 1.53
CA LYS A 132 -11.07 -12.45 1.89
C LYS A 132 -10.21 -13.10 0.81
N ALA A 133 -10.58 -13.18 -0.44
CA ALA A 133 -9.79 -14.02 -1.32
C ALA A 133 -9.41 -13.38 -2.64
N GLU A 134 -8.23 -12.77 -2.69
CA GLU A 134 -7.45 -12.83 -3.92
C GLU A 134 -7.24 -14.32 -4.23
N VAL A 135 -7.96 -14.84 -5.21
CA VAL A 135 -7.69 -16.17 -5.74
C VAL A 135 -6.45 -16.06 -6.59
N GLU A 136 -5.36 -16.63 -6.10
CA GLU A 136 -4.12 -16.74 -6.86
C GLU A 136 -4.08 -18.06 -7.61
N LEU A 137 -4.02 -17.99 -8.94
CA LEU A 137 -3.72 -19.12 -9.81
C LEU A 137 -2.31 -18.99 -10.35
N ILE A 138 -1.54 -20.08 -10.30
CA ILE A 138 -0.23 -20.17 -10.94
C ILE A 138 -0.41 -21.00 -12.19
N LEU A 139 -0.35 -20.33 -13.35
CA LEU A 139 -0.66 -20.92 -14.64
C LEU A 139 0.56 -20.90 -15.54
N ASP A 140 0.68 -21.94 -16.38
CA ASP A 140 1.61 -21.96 -17.51
C ASP A 140 1.16 -20.96 -18.57
N GLU A 141 2.03 -20.55 -19.48
CA GLU A 141 1.72 -19.55 -20.51
C GLU A 141 0.58 -20.00 -21.42
N SER A 142 0.48 -21.30 -21.74
CA SER A 142 -0.62 -21.89 -22.54
C SER A 142 -1.98 -21.76 -21.83
N ASP A 143 -2.03 -22.12 -20.55
CA ASP A 143 -3.23 -22.03 -19.73
C ASP A 143 -3.66 -20.58 -19.51
N TRP A 144 -2.69 -19.66 -19.37
CA TRP A 144 -2.96 -18.24 -19.29
C TRP A 144 -3.64 -17.69 -20.55
N GLN A 145 -3.17 -18.07 -21.73
CA GLN A 145 -3.79 -17.64 -23.00
C GLN A 145 -5.22 -18.18 -23.15
N LEU A 146 -5.46 -19.43 -22.76
CA LEU A 146 -6.79 -20.02 -22.72
C LEU A 146 -7.73 -19.27 -21.77
N LEU A 147 -7.25 -18.95 -20.57
CA LEU A 147 -8.00 -18.18 -19.59
C LEU A 147 -8.33 -16.76 -20.10
N LEU A 148 -7.38 -16.08 -20.72
CA LEU A 148 -7.61 -14.76 -21.33
C LEU A 148 -8.70 -14.80 -22.41
N ASN A 149 -8.71 -15.83 -23.23
CA ASN A 149 -9.73 -16.00 -24.25
C ASN A 149 -11.10 -16.27 -23.63
N SER A 150 -11.18 -17.05 -22.56
CA SER A 150 -12.43 -17.31 -21.83
C SER A 150 -13.00 -16.02 -21.19
N VAL A 151 -12.13 -15.19 -20.59
CA VAL A 151 -12.53 -13.89 -20.01
C VAL A 151 -13.00 -12.92 -21.10
N ARG A 152 -12.33 -12.87 -22.24
CA ARG A 152 -12.72 -12.01 -23.37
C ARG A 152 -14.06 -12.42 -23.98
N VAL A 153 -14.36 -13.72 -24.03
CA VAL A 153 -15.67 -14.22 -24.53
C VAL A 153 -16.80 -13.81 -23.56
N GLY A 154 -16.53 -13.74 -22.25
CA GLY A 154 -17.48 -13.22 -21.26
C GLY A 154 -17.76 -11.72 -21.44
N GLU A 155 -16.74 -10.89 -21.74
CA GLU A 155 -16.92 -9.47 -22.06
C GLU A 155 -17.75 -9.22 -23.33
N ASN A 156 -17.60 -10.06 -24.36
CA ASN A 156 -18.35 -9.91 -25.63
C ASN A 156 -19.83 -10.33 -25.53
N LYS A 157 -20.24 -11.13 -24.56
CA LYS A 157 -21.65 -11.52 -24.36
C LYS A 157 -22.54 -10.41 -23.79
N THR A 158 -21.94 -9.38 -23.17
CA THR A 158 -22.67 -8.22 -22.63
C THR A 158 -22.76 -7.04 -23.62
N MET A 159 -22.14 -7.14 -24.79
CA MET A 159 -22.25 -6.15 -25.87
C MET A 159 -22.87 -6.76 -27.12
N THR A 160 -24.16 -7.05 -27.06
CA THR A 160 -24.96 -7.24 -28.29
C THR A 160 -25.43 -5.86 -28.78
N VAL A 161 -25.14 -5.62 -30.05
CA VAL A 161 -25.61 -4.54 -30.94
C VAL A 161 -24.77 -3.25 -30.94
N ALA A 162 -23.70 -3.29 -31.75
CA ALA A 162 -23.48 -2.35 -32.84
C ALA A 162 -22.28 -2.82 -33.67
N SER A 163 -22.56 -3.34 -34.83
CA SER A 163 -21.61 -3.63 -35.90
C SER A 163 -21.05 -2.34 -36.47
N THR A 164 -19.96 -1.87 -35.87
CA THR A 164 -19.05 -0.92 -36.49
C THR A 164 -17.63 -1.35 -36.12
N PRO A 165 -16.69 -1.49 -37.06
CA PRO A 165 -15.32 -1.84 -36.74
C PRO A 165 -14.77 -0.80 -35.78
N PRO A 166 -13.98 -1.21 -34.74
CA PRO A 166 -13.49 -0.27 -33.75
C PRO A 166 -12.65 0.79 -34.45
N PRO A 167 -12.92 2.08 -34.27
CA PRO A 167 -12.00 3.11 -34.71
C PRO A 167 -10.68 2.88 -34.00
N LEU A 168 -9.60 2.95 -34.76
CA LEU A 168 -8.21 2.82 -34.34
C LEU A 168 -8.02 3.40 -32.95
N ALA A 169 -7.67 2.54 -32.02
CA ALA A 169 -7.41 2.89 -30.64
C ALA A 169 -6.32 3.97 -30.60
N ILE A 170 -6.67 5.17 -30.21
CA ILE A 170 -5.72 6.19 -29.77
C ILE A 170 -5.20 5.71 -28.41
N GLY A 171 -4.35 4.70 -28.43
CA GLY A 171 -3.64 4.21 -27.25
C GLY A 171 -2.42 5.10 -27.06
N SER A 172 -2.48 6.06 -26.15
CA SER A 172 -1.25 6.73 -25.73
C SER A 172 -0.47 5.79 -24.82
N ASN A 173 0.69 5.36 -25.30
CA ASN A 173 1.64 4.59 -24.50
C ASN A 173 2.65 5.56 -23.89
N VAL A 174 2.51 5.83 -22.60
CA VAL A 174 3.41 6.71 -21.85
C VAL A 174 4.42 5.85 -21.10
N ARG A 175 5.68 5.87 -21.54
CA ARG A 175 6.79 5.26 -20.82
C ARG A 175 7.37 6.28 -19.85
N LEU A 176 7.41 5.92 -18.57
CA LEU A 176 7.99 6.76 -17.53
C LEU A 176 9.51 6.57 -17.51
N SER A 177 10.24 7.69 -17.42
CA SER A 177 11.68 7.64 -17.26
C SER A 177 12.06 7.05 -15.91
N ASN A 178 13.03 6.14 -15.87
CA ASN A 178 13.56 5.62 -14.60
C ASN A 178 14.13 6.75 -13.72
N LYS A 179 14.63 7.83 -14.32
CA LYS A 179 15.11 9.01 -13.58
C LYS A 179 13.99 9.70 -12.80
N ASP A 180 12.79 9.81 -13.40
CA ASP A 180 11.64 10.43 -12.73
C ASP A 180 11.08 9.53 -11.63
N ILE A 181 11.10 8.21 -11.82
CA ILE A 181 10.76 7.23 -10.79
C ILE A 181 11.71 7.34 -9.60
N VAL A 182 13.03 7.43 -9.84
CA VAL A 182 14.02 7.60 -8.77
C VAL A 182 13.83 8.91 -8.03
N LYS A 183 13.60 10.02 -8.74
CA LYS A 183 13.31 11.33 -8.12
C LYS A 183 12.10 11.24 -7.21
N ASP A 184 11.01 10.64 -7.69
CA ASP A 184 9.78 10.50 -6.90
C ASP A 184 9.99 9.60 -5.67
N LEU A 185 10.70 8.48 -5.82
CA LEU A 185 11.05 7.60 -4.70
C LEU A 185 11.90 8.30 -3.65
N LEU A 186 12.86 9.16 -4.05
CA LEU A 186 13.67 9.95 -3.12
C LEU A 186 12.83 11.00 -2.37
N CYS A 187 11.78 11.50 -2.99
CA CYS A 187 10.88 12.48 -2.38
C CYS A 187 9.87 11.86 -1.40
N GLN A 188 9.78 10.51 -1.32
CA GLN A 188 8.84 9.85 -0.42
C GLN A 188 9.27 9.90 1.04
N ASN A 189 8.33 9.58 1.94
CA ASN A 189 8.61 9.52 3.38
C ASN A 189 9.26 8.20 3.77
N HIS A 190 10.56 8.22 4.02
CA HIS A 190 11.36 7.07 4.42
C HIS A 190 11.32 6.77 5.94
N LEU A 191 10.74 7.64 6.76
CA LEU A 191 10.67 7.45 8.22
C LEU A 191 9.94 6.16 8.64
N ARG A 192 9.03 5.67 7.81
CA ARG A 192 8.38 4.35 8.05
C ARG A 192 9.39 3.20 8.00
N GLY A 193 10.36 3.27 7.09
CA GLY A 193 11.44 2.28 7.01
C GLY A 193 12.34 2.32 8.24
N PHE A 194 12.63 3.51 8.75
CA PHE A 194 13.39 3.69 9.98
C PHE A 194 12.65 3.09 11.20
N ALA A 195 11.34 3.29 11.33
CA ALA A 195 10.54 2.69 12.39
C ALA A 195 10.56 1.16 12.36
N VAL A 196 10.51 0.55 11.17
CA VAL A 196 10.63 -0.92 11.01
C VAL A 196 12.03 -1.39 11.41
N LEU A 197 13.08 -0.68 10.99
CA LEU A 197 14.46 -1.00 11.37
C LEU A 197 14.64 -0.89 12.89
N ALA A 198 14.16 0.18 13.52
CA ALA A 198 14.21 0.36 14.96
C ALA A 198 13.49 -0.77 15.71
N ALA A 199 12.35 -1.22 15.22
CA ALA A 199 11.62 -2.35 15.80
C ALA A 199 12.37 -3.68 15.68
N VAL A 200 13.16 -3.87 14.61
CA VAL A 200 13.99 -5.08 14.43
C VAL A 200 15.25 -5.03 15.29
N ILE A 201 15.86 -3.86 15.42
CA ILE A 201 17.13 -3.69 16.18
C ILE A 201 16.87 -3.60 17.69
N SER A 202 15.71 -3.07 18.11
CA SER A 202 15.38 -2.89 19.54
C SER A 202 15.54 -4.15 20.39
N PRO A 203 15.06 -5.35 19.98
CA PRO A 203 15.29 -6.58 20.74
C PRO A 203 16.78 -6.99 20.80
N VAL A 204 17.55 -6.68 19.76
CA VAL A 204 18.99 -6.97 19.72
C VAL A 204 19.73 -6.06 20.71
N ILE A 205 19.41 -4.77 20.72
CA ILE A 205 20.00 -3.82 21.69
C ILE A 205 19.58 -4.15 23.12
N GLY A 206 18.30 -4.50 23.35
CA GLY A 206 17.81 -4.84 24.70
C GLY A 206 18.39 -6.11 25.29
N ASN A 207 18.95 -6.99 24.46
CA ASN A 207 19.62 -8.22 24.90
C ASN A 207 21.16 -8.08 24.91
N LEU A 208 21.72 -6.91 24.55
CA LEU A 208 23.17 -6.69 24.58
C LEU A 208 23.77 -6.87 25.99
N ASP A 209 23.01 -6.57 27.04
CA ASP A 209 23.44 -6.79 28.44
C ASP A 209 23.57 -8.29 28.81
N SER A 210 23.01 -9.18 27.98
CA SER A 210 23.09 -10.64 28.15
C SER A 210 24.30 -11.26 27.42
N PHE A 211 25.05 -10.44 26.68
CA PHE A 211 26.26 -10.87 25.97
C PHE A 211 27.47 -10.75 26.90
N ASP A 212 27.64 -11.76 27.74
CA ASP A 212 28.83 -11.92 28.58
C ASP A 212 29.97 -12.55 27.76
N ASN A 213 30.37 -11.90 26.69
CA ASN A 213 31.45 -12.35 25.83
C ASN A 213 32.58 -11.35 25.80
N ASP A 214 33.67 -11.68 26.49
CA ASP A 214 34.92 -10.91 26.56
C ASP A 214 35.41 -10.39 25.20
N VAL A 215 35.13 -11.07 24.11
CA VAL A 215 35.55 -10.69 22.76
C VAL A 215 34.67 -9.60 22.15
N VAL A 216 33.35 -9.71 22.33
CA VAL A 216 32.38 -8.73 21.78
C VAL A 216 32.33 -7.52 22.71
N VAL A 217 32.34 -7.74 24.02
CA VAL A 217 32.40 -6.69 25.05
C VAL A 217 33.80 -6.00 24.96
N GLY A 218 34.89 -6.72 24.82
CA GLY A 218 36.22 -6.13 24.62
C GLY A 218 36.35 -5.39 23.28
N ALA A 219 35.72 -5.82 22.21
CA ALA A 219 35.65 -5.08 20.96
C ALA A 219 34.72 -3.85 21.07
N ILE A 220 33.59 -3.98 21.75
CA ILE A 220 32.66 -2.88 22.02
C ILE A 220 33.26 -1.92 23.02
N ASP A 221 33.96 -2.38 24.08
CA ASP A 221 34.69 -1.54 25.04
C ASP A 221 35.91 -0.86 24.44
N SER A 222 36.68 -1.53 23.58
CA SER A 222 37.79 -0.91 22.87
C SER A 222 37.32 0.10 21.81
N LEU A 223 36.18 -0.19 21.12
CA LEU A 223 35.48 0.80 20.32
C LEU A 223 34.80 1.84 21.22
N GLY A 224 34.16 1.42 22.31
CA GLY A 224 33.48 2.25 23.27
C GLY A 224 34.38 3.25 23.97
N ASN A 225 35.57 2.85 24.40
CA ASN A 225 36.53 3.75 25.00
C ASN A 225 37.19 4.71 23.97
N LYS A 226 37.39 4.27 22.74
CA LYS A 226 37.81 5.14 21.64
C LYS A 226 36.69 6.05 21.13
N LEU A 227 35.47 5.61 21.25
CA LEU A 227 34.24 6.34 20.87
C LEU A 227 33.71 7.16 22.05
N SER A 228 33.91 6.78 23.32
CA SER A 228 33.37 7.52 24.47
C SER A 228 33.87 8.94 24.54
N ASP A 229 35.13 9.17 24.22
CA ASP A 229 35.69 10.52 24.11
C ASP A 229 35.17 11.25 22.84
N ALA A 230 34.86 10.53 21.77
CA ALA A 230 34.24 11.05 20.55
C ALA A 230 32.70 11.12 20.67
N PHE A 231 32.05 10.21 21.39
CA PHE A 231 30.59 10.22 21.68
C PHE A 231 30.20 11.25 22.74
N ALA A 232 31.15 11.82 23.47
CA ALA A 232 30.89 13.00 24.30
C ALA A 232 30.44 14.21 23.46
N THR A 233 30.65 14.19 22.15
CA THR A 233 30.14 15.22 21.25
C THR A 233 28.81 14.78 20.61
N THR A 234 27.74 15.51 20.85
CA THR A 234 26.41 15.39 20.21
C THR A 234 26.47 15.23 18.69
N ALA A 235 27.57 15.74 18.07
CA ALA A 235 27.83 15.64 16.65
C ALA A 235 27.95 14.19 16.15
N VAL A 236 28.58 13.30 16.91
CA VAL A 236 28.78 11.90 16.51
C VAL A 236 27.47 11.14 16.51
N TRP A 237 26.61 11.35 17.52
CA TRP A 237 25.27 10.77 17.54
C TRP A 237 24.41 11.22 16.35
N ILE A 238 24.49 12.51 16.00
CA ILE A 238 23.79 13.05 14.82
C ILE A 238 24.31 12.39 13.54
N CYS A 239 25.63 12.22 13.41
CA CYS A 239 26.24 11.55 12.25
C CYS A 239 25.82 10.07 12.14
N CYS A 240 25.81 9.34 13.26
CA CYS A 240 25.36 7.94 13.30
C CYS A 240 23.87 7.81 12.91
N LEU A 241 23.00 8.65 13.46
CA LEU A 241 21.59 8.66 13.11
C LEU A 241 21.37 9.05 11.64
N LEU A 242 22.12 10.01 11.13
CA LEU A 242 22.06 10.41 9.73
C LEU A 242 22.55 9.29 8.81
N GLY A 243 23.65 8.63 9.16
CA GLY A 243 24.19 7.48 8.42
C GLY A 243 23.18 6.32 8.37
N LEU A 244 22.57 6.00 9.51
CA LEU A 244 21.52 4.99 9.60
C LEU A 244 20.29 5.37 8.76
N TYR A 245 19.87 6.64 8.82
CA TYR A 245 18.76 7.13 7.99
C TYR A 245 19.07 7.01 6.49
N LEU A 246 20.27 7.39 6.05
CA LEU A 246 20.72 7.27 4.66
C LEU A 246 20.77 5.80 4.20
N LEU A 247 21.21 4.89 5.06
CA LEU A 247 21.20 3.45 4.77
C LEU A 247 19.78 2.96 4.52
N VAL A 248 18.85 3.25 5.43
CA VAL A 248 17.43 2.85 5.29
C VAL A 248 16.81 3.47 4.06
N MET A 249 17.06 4.75 3.81
CA MET A 249 16.60 5.45 2.61
C MET A 249 17.11 4.76 1.34
N THR A 250 18.38 4.43 1.29
CA THR A 250 19.01 3.76 0.13
C THR A 250 18.39 2.39 -0.12
N LEU A 251 18.22 1.56 0.92
CA LEU A 251 17.57 0.26 0.81
C LEU A 251 16.12 0.37 0.33
N TRP A 252 15.39 1.37 0.83
CA TRP A 252 14.01 1.62 0.44
C TRP A 252 13.91 2.08 -1.02
N VAL A 253 14.80 2.97 -1.45
CA VAL A 253 14.88 3.44 -2.84
C VAL A 253 15.24 2.30 -3.78
N ILE A 254 16.24 1.47 -3.43
CA ILE A 254 16.60 0.27 -4.22
C ILE A 254 15.39 -0.64 -4.37
N LYS A 255 14.69 -0.97 -3.28
CA LYS A 255 13.46 -1.78 -3.31
C LYS A 255 12.39 -1.14 -4.21
N GLY A 256 12.23 0.18 -4.12
CA GLY A 256 11.29 0.95 -4.94
C GLY A 256 11.65 0.89 -6.44
N ILE A 257 12.92 1.05 -6.79
CA ILE A 257 13.43 0.93 -8.15
C ILE A 257 13.17 -0.47 -8.70
N LEU A 258 13.55 -1.51 -7.96
CA LEU A 258 13.36 -2.90 -8.39
C LEU A 258 11.89 -3.21 -8.71
N ARG A 259 10.96 -2.62 -7.96
CA ARG A 259 9.52 -2.81 -8.14
C ARG A 259 8.91 -1.97 -9.26
N ASN A 260 9.34 -0.71 -9.40
CA ASN A 260 8.67 0.27 -10.26
C ASN A 260 9.47 0.64 -11.52
N ALA A 261 10.68 0.10 -11.70
CA ALA A 261 11.48 0.37 -12.89
C ALA A 261 10.75 0.00 -14.18
N ASN A 262 11.05 0.70 -15.26
CA ASN A 262 10.47 0.49 -16.59
C ASN A 262 8.92 0.59 -16.58
N MET A 263 8.38 1.47 -15.73
CA MET A 263 6.94 1.67 -15.66
C MET A 263 6.42 2.23 -16.99
N SER A 264 5.41 1.57 -17.55
CA SER A 264 4.70 2.02 -18.74
C SER A 264 3.19 2.04 -18.47
N LEU A 265 2.54 3.09 -18.94
CA LEU A 265 1.10 3.25 -18.89
C LEU A 265 0.55 3.19 -20.30
N THR A 266 -0.33 2.24 -20.55
CA THR A 266 -1.10 2.17 -21.79
C THR A 266 -2.52 2.62 -21.47
N ILE A 267 -2.87 3.81 -21.96
CA ILE A 267 -4.18 4.43 -21.76
C ILE A 267 -5.05 4.10 -22.96
N LEU A 268 -6.05 3.25 -22.76
CA LEU A 268 -7.11 2.95 -23.73
C LEU A 268 -8.39 3.68 -23.29
N ARG A 269 -9.35 3.82 -24.18
CA ARG A 269 -10.59 4.55 -23.86
C ARG A 269 -11.36 3.97 -22.65
N ASP A 270 -11.39 2.65 -22.54
CA ASP A 270 -12.16 1.89 -21.54
C ASP A 270 -11.31 1.36 -20.37
N ARG A 271 -9.98 1.31 -20.54
CA ARG A 271 -9.08 0.70 -19.55
C ARG A 271 -7.69 1.35 -19.50
N LEU A 272 -7.07 1.27 -18.34
CA LEU A 272 -5.69 1.63 -18.09
C LEU A 272 -4.89 0.36 -17.80
N THR A 273 -3.77 0.17 -18.49
CA THR A 273 -2.83 -0.91 -18.20
C THR A 273 -1.55 -0.29 -17.66
N VAL A 274 -1.13 -0.70 -16.48
CA VAL A 274 0.12 -0.30 -15.83
C VAL A 274 1.05 -1.50 -15.78
N GLU A 275 2.21 -1.38 -16.39
CA GLU A 275 3.26 -2.40 -16.33
C GLU A 275 4.49 -1.82 -15.65
N SER A 276 5.11 -2.56 -14.75
CA SER A 276 6.31 -2.12 -14.03
C SER A 276 7.16 -3.30 -13.55
N GLY A 277 8.40 -3.01 -13.16
CA GLY A 277 9.30 -3.92 -12.49
C GLY A 277 10.50 -4.36 -13.33
N LEU A 278 11.68 -4.41 -12.68
CA LEU A 278 12.93 -4.79 -13.31
C LEU A 278 13.08 -6.31 -13.36
N PHE A 279 13.04 -6.97 -12.21
CA PHE A 279 13.19 -8.43 -12.11
C PHE A 279 11.85 -9.15 -12.13
N SER A 280 10.82 -8.53 -11.55
CA SER A 280 9.49 -9.08 -11.42
C SER A 280 8.54 -8.16 -12.18
N ARG A 281 8.06 -8.58 -13.34
CA ARG A 281 7.06 -7.80 -14.09
C ARG A 281 5.72 -7.89 -13.39
N PHE A 282 5.17 -6.75 -13.11
CA PHE A 282 3.85 -6.53 -12.56
C PHE A 282 3.00 -5.84 -13.63
N THR A 283 1.88 -6.44 -13.98
CA THR A 283 0.92 -5.86 -14.91
C THR A 283 -0.42 -5.76 -14.21
N CYS A 284 -0.96 -4.55 -14.13
CA CYS A 284 -2.27 -4.27 -13.59
C CYS A 284 -3.15 -3.67 -14.69
N ARG A 285 -4.35 -4.21 -14.87
CA ARG A 285 -5.36 -3.70 -15.80
C ARG A 285 -6.54 -3.19 -15.01
N VAL A 286 -6.84 -1.92 -15.17
CA VAL A 286 -7.90 -1.21 -14.46
C VAL A 286 -8.94 -0.76 -15.48
N ALA A 287 -10.17 -1.20 -15.34
CA ALA A 287 -11.27 -0.71 -16.15
C ALA A 287 -11.70 0.69 -15.67
N ARG A 288 -11.94 1.61 -16.61
CA ARG A 288 -12.29 3.01 -16.32
C ARG A 288 -13.52 3.15 -15.41
N ASN A 289 -14.56 2.36 -15.70
CA ASN A 289 -15.83 2.36 -14.96
C ASN A 289 -15.76 1.73 -13.56
N LYS A 290 -14.60 1.15 -13.19
CA LYS A 290 -14.36 0.53 -11.88
C LYS A 290 -13.52 1.40 -10.94
N VAL A 291 -13.00 2.52 -11.44
CA VAL A 291 -12.27 3.49 -10.61
C VAL A 291 -13.27 4.36 -9.88
N SER A 292 -13.35 4.23 -8.56
CA SER A 292 -14.26 5.03 -7.72
C SER A 292 -13.61 6.30 -7.18
N VAL A 293 -12.30 6.27 -6.93
CA VAL A 293 -11.56 7.43 -6.42
C VAL A 293 -10.22 7.55 -7.14
N LEU A 294 -9.96 8.73 -7.69
CA LEU A 294 -8.65 9.11 -8.21
C LEU A 294 -8.02 10.10 -7.25
N SER A 295 -6.89 9.72 -6.64
CA SER A 295 -6.17 10.56 -5.71
C SER A 295 -4.83 11.01 -6.29
N VAL A 296 -4.61 12.31 -6.33
CA VAL A 296 -3.33 12.94 -6.71
C VAL A 296 -2.68 13.50 -5.46
N LYS A 297 -1.59 12.88 -5.05
CA LYS A 297 -0.80 13.29 -3.88
C LYS A 297 0.46 13.99 -4.33
N GLN A 298 0.82 15.07 -3.66
CA GLN A 298 2.04 15.81 -3.89
C GLN A 298 2.64 16.31 -2.57
N ASN A 299 3.83 15.82 -2.26
CA ASN A 299 4.65 16.28 -1.15
C ASN A 299 5.39 17.58 -1.52
N PRO A 300 5.89 18.37 -0.56
CA PRO A 300 6.71 19.55 -0.86
C PRO A 300 7.93 19.24 -1.73
N LEU A 301 8.62 18.11 -1.46
CA LEU A 301 9.77 17.66 -2.26
C LEU A 301 9.36 17.20 -3.66
N GLU A 302 8.26 16.44 -3.79
CA GLU A 302 7.68 16.05 -5.08
C GLU A 302 7.30 17.29 -5.90
N ARG A 303 6.77 18.35 -5.24
CA ARG A 303 6.45 19.61 -5.90
C ARG A 303 7.69 20.31 -6.45
N LEU A 304 8.78 20.33 -5.68
CA LEU A 304 10.07 20.88 -6.11
C LEU A 304 10.67 20.07 -7.27
N ALA A 305 10.51 18.74 -7.22
CA ALA A 305 11.01 17.81 -8.23
C ALA A 305 10.07 17.68 -9.46
N HIS A 306 8.94 18.39 -9.50
CA HIS A 306 7.88 18.29 -10.53
C HIS A 306 7.34 16.87 -10.71
N CYS A 307 7.24 16.10 -9.60
CA CYS A 307 6.71 14.76 -9.55
C CYS A 307 5.35 14.73 -8.84
N GLN A 308 4.59 13.65 -9.08
CA GLN A 308 3.30 13.38 -8.43
C GLN A 308 3.14 11.88 -8.18
N THR A 309 2.52 11.54 -7.07
CA THR A 309 2.02 10.18 -6.81
C THR A 309 0.53 10.13 -7.11
N ILE A 310 0.12 9.33 -8.08
CA ILE A 310 -1.28 9.15 -8.46
C ILE A 310 -1.72 7.78 -7.98
N SER A 311 -2.87 7.71 -7.36
CA SER A 311 -3.45 6.45 -6.92
C SER A 311 -4.89 6.30 -7.41
N LEU A 312 -5.12 5.23 -8.14
CA LEU A 312 -6.42 4.82 -8.63
C LEU A 312 -6.98 3.79 -7.67
N ARG A 313 -8.11 4.08 -7.06
CA ARG A 313 -8.78 3.17 -6.13
C ARG A 313 -10.04 2.64 -6.75
N GLN A 314 -10.17 1.32 -6.72
CA GLN A 314 -11.34 0.59 -7.17
C GLN A 314 -12.18 0.20 -5.95
N ALA A 315 -13.42 -0.23 -6.18
CA ALA A 315 -14.27 -0.82 -5.14
C ALA A 315 -13.51 -1.94 -4.41
N GLU A 316 -13.40 -1.84 -3.09
CA GLU A 316 -12.57 -2.70 -2.26
C GLU A 316 -13.44 -3.46 -1.26
N ASN A 317 -13.13 -4.73 -1.04
CA ASN A 317 -13.66 -5.46 0.10
C ASN A 317 -12.97 -4.99 1.39
N ALA A 318 -13.72 -4.75 2.43
CA ALA A 318 -13.30 -4.11 3.69
C ALA A 318 -12.17 -4.84 4.45
N SER A 319 -11.71 -6.01 4.00
CA SER A 319 -10.75 -6.87 4.70
C SER A 319 -9.29 -6.74 4.27
N ASP A 320 -8.98 -6.17 3.11
CA ASP A 320 -7.62 -6.11 2.59
C ASP A 320 -7.03 -4.69 2.66
N LYS A 321 -6.56 -4.32 3.86
CA LYS A 321 -5.87 -3.04 4.08
C LYS A 321 -4.47 -2.95 3.44
N GLU A 322 -3.89 -4.03 2.95
CA GLU A 322 -2.47 -4.05 2.52
C GLU A 322 -2.23 -4.13 1.01
N SER A 323 -3.15 -4.59 0.18
CA SER A 323 -2.91 -4.74 -1.27
C SER A 323 -4.13 -4.62 -2.18
N GLY A 324 -5.32 -4.42 -1.62
CA GLY A 324 -6.56 -4.39 -2.38
C GLY A 324 -6.73 -3.14 -3.23
N GLY A 325 -7.11 -3.31 -4.47
CA GLY A 325 -7.76 -2.31 -5.32
C GLY A 325 -7.02 -0.98 -5.61
N GLN A 326 -5.79 -0.79 -5.12
CA GLN A 326 -5.05 0.45 -5.32
C GLN A 326 -3.91 0.30 -6.33
N THR A 327 -4.04 0.96 -7.48
CA THR A 327 -2.95 1.08 -8.46
C THR A 327 -2.23 2.41 -8.26
N ILE A 328 -0.94 2.36 -7.96
CA ILE A 328 -0.12 3.55 -7.73
C ILE A 328 0.78 3.79 -8.93
N VAL A 329 0.76 5.00 -9.45
CA VAL A 329 1.62 5.48 -10.53
C VAL A 329 2.52 6.58 -9.98
N TYR A 330 3.82 6.40 -10.11
CA TYR A 330 4.83 7.35 -9.71
C TYR A 330 5.40 8.07 -10.93
N GLY A 331 5.69 9.34 -10.81
CA GLY A 331 6.43 10.02 -11.87
C GLY A 331 6.01 11.45 -12.19
N PRO A 332 6.16 11.89 -13.43
CA PRO A 332 5.88 13.26 -13.84
C PRO A 332 4.40 13.63 -13.68
N MET A 333 4.07 14.90 -13.88
CA MET A 333 2.72 15.46 -13.65
C MET A 333 1.64 14.89 -14.59
N LEU A 334 1.31 13.61 -14.43
CA LEU A 334 0.29 12.89 -15.22
C LEU A 334 -1.13 13.01 -14.63
N GLY A 335 -1.29 13.69 -13.50
CA GLY A 335 -2.56 13.77 -12.79
C GLY A 335 -3.69 14.34 -13.65
N GLN A 336 -3.43 15.38 -14.45
CA GLN A 336 -4.43 15.96 -15.34
C GLN A 336 -4.78 15.02 -16.51
N SER A 337 -3.79 14.36 -17.09
CA SER A 337 -4.02 13.40 -18.20
C SER A 337 -4.84 12.18 -17.76
N LEU A 338 -4.60 11.67 -16.55
CA LEU A 338 -5.39 10.57 -16.00
C LEU A 338 -6.77 11.03 -15.54
N LEU A 339 -6.89 12.26 -15.05
CA LEU A 339 -8.17 12.85 -14.71
C LEU A 339 -9.05 13.04 -15.94
N SER A 340 -8.51 13.60 -17.04
CA SER A 340 -9.23 13.75 -18.31
C SER A 340 -9.62 12.42 -18.93
N TRP A 341 -8.76 11.40 -18.81
CA TRP A 341 -9.10 10.03 -19.20
C TRP A 341 -10.27 9.48 -18.38
N TRP A 342 -10.27 9.70 -17.07
CA TRP A 342 -11.26 9.13 -16.17
C TRP A 342 -12.63 9.83 -16.26
N LEU A 343 -12.65 11.17 -16.36
CA LEU A 343 -13.88 11.97 -16.31
C LEU A 343 -14.53 12.25 -17.69
N ASP A 344 -13.90 11.85 -18.81
CA ASP A 344 -14.21 12.35 -20.16
C ASP A 344 -13.98 13.87 -20.32
N SER A 345 -13.23 14.26 -21.32
CA SER A 345 -12.65 15.58 -21.53
C SER A 345 -13.61 16.79 -21.57
N SER A 346 -14.91 16.57 -21.40
CA SER A 346 -15.95 17.59 -21.36
C SER A 346 -16.20 18.22 -19.98
N SER A 347 -15.54 17.75 -18.92
CA SER A 347 -15.96 18.06 -17.53
C SER A 347 -15.03 19.00 -16.77
N THR A 348 -14.46 20.03 -17.41
CA THR A 348 -14.03 21.25 -16.72
C THR A 348 -15.27 22.08 -16.38
N GLY A 349 -16.14 21.52 -15.54
CA GLY A 349 -17.39 22.16 -15.12
C GLY A 349 -17.15 23.36 -14.21
N GLU A 350 -18.11 24.27 -14.16
CA GLU A 350 -18.15 25.34 -13.18
C GLU A 350 -18.23 24.75 -11.75
N VAL A 351 -17.62 25.46 -10.81
CA VAL A 351 -17.67 25.10 -9.39
C VAL A 351 -19.06 25.46 -8.85
N LEU A 352 -19.89 24.48 -8.59
CA LEU A 352 -21.23 24.68 -8.05
C LEU A 352 -21.21 25.15 -6.59
N VAL A 353 -20.41 24.47 -5.75
CA VAL A 353 -20.27 24.79 -4.32
C VAL A 353 -18.80 24.64 -3.93
N SER A 354 -18.30 25.58 -3.17
CA SER A 354 -16.96 25.52 -2.61
C SER A 354 -16.98 25.81 -1.11
N ALA A 355 -16.47 24.90 -0.31
CA ALA A 355 -16.42 25.06 1.13
C ALA A 355 -15.01 24.76 1.69
N LYS A 356 -14.58 25.62 2.61
CA LYS A 356 -13.33 25.42 3.37
C LYS A 356 -13.65 24.93 4.77
N SER A 357 -12.84 24.02 5.27
CA SER A 357 -12.91 23.54 6.65
C SER A 357 -12.57 24.66 7.65
N GLY A 358 -13.14 24.61 8.83
CA GLY A 358 -12.86 25.56 9.89
C GLY A 358 -11.69 25.17 10.77
N THR A 359 -11.43 26.02 11.77
CA THR A 359 -10.32 25.85 12.75
C THR A 359 -10.39 24.57 13.55
N GLY A 360 -11.53 23.90 13.64
CA GLY A 360 -11.67 22.59 14.29
C GLY A 360 -10.75 21.51 13.71
N VAL A 361 -10.32 21.64 12.44
CA VAL A 361 -9.31 20.75 11.82
C VAL A 361 -7.95 20.92 12.51
N PHE A 362 -7.58 22.16 12.84
CA PHE A 362 -6.35 22.49 13.54
C PHE A 362 -6.35 21.85 14.93
N TYR A 363 -7.36 22.14 15.75
CA TYR A 363 -7.43 21.65 17.12
C TYR A 363 -7.47 20.14 17.19
N ARG A 364 -8.24 19.48 16.33
CA ARG A 364 -8.31 18.03 16.29
C ARG A 364 -6.94 17.36 16.02
N ARG A 365 -6.07 17.99 15.26
CA ARG A 365 -4.74 17.46 14.91
C ARG A 365 -3.67 17.90 15.88
N PHE A 366 -3.82 19.03 16.54
CA PHE A 366 -2.84 19.61 17.45
C PHE A 366 -2.98 19.07 18.88
N ILE A 367 -4.20 19.02 19.42
CA ILE A 367 -4.45 18.67 20.82
C ILE A 367 -3.88 17.29 21.21
N PRO A 368 -4.04 16.20 20.44
CA PRO A 368 -3.48 14.90 20.83
C PRO A 368 -1.95 14.94 20.98
N TYR A 369 -1.25 15.66 20.10
CA TYR A 369 0.21 15.80 20.19
C TYR A 369 0.64 16.70 21.34
N LEU A 370 -0.15 17.74 21.66
CA LEU A 370 0.08 18.58 22.83
C LEU A 370 -0.03 17.76 24.13
N ILE A 371 -1.10 16.97 24.27
CA ILE A 371 -1.30 16.08 25.43
C ILE A 371 -0.17 15.07 25.53
N PHE A 372 0.18 14.43 24.40
CA PHE A 372 1.30 13.48 24.36
C PHE A 372 2.61 14.14 24.78
N SER A 373 2.89 15.35 24.27
CA SER A 373 4.10 16.12 24.62
C SER A 373 4.15 16.45 26.10
N LEU A 374 3.03 16.83 26.73
CA LEU A 374 2.95 17.12 28.14
C LEU A 374 3.22 15.88 29.00
N ILE A 375 2.58 14.75 28.68
CA ILE A 375 2.80 13.48 29.38
C ILE A 375 4.27 13.05 29.25
N PHE A 376 4.82 13.16 28.05
CA PHE A 376 6.21 12.80 27.77
C PHE A 376 7.20 13.72 28.49
N ALA A 377 6.90 15.03 28.59
CA ALA A 377 7.68 15.99 29.37
C ALA A 377 7.69 15.64 30.87
N CYS A 378 6.53 15.30 31.45
CA CYS A 378 6.43 14.87 32.84
C CYS A 378 7.24 13.60 33.12
N LEU A 379 7.20 12.64 32.18
CA LEU A 379 7.98 11.40 32.28
C LEU A 379 9.49 11.68 32.28
N LEU A 380 9.99 12.46 31.33
CA LEU A 380 11.41 12.82 31.25
C LEU A 380 11.87 13.64 32.46
N ALA A 381 11.03 14.56 32.94
CA ALA A 381 11.31 15.34 34.13
C ALA A 381 11.41 14.46 35.39
N HIS A 382 10.58 13.40 35.51
CA HIS A 382 10.64 12.43 36.59
C HIS A 382 12.00 11.69 36.63
N PHE A 383 12.60 11.42 35.45
CA PHE A 383 13.94 10.85 35.34
C PHE A 383 15.07 11.89 35.41
N GLY A 384 14.81 13.11 35.84
CA GLY A 384 15.81 14.16 36.01
C GLY A 384 16.30 14.80 34.66
N GLN A 385 15.70 14.44 33.54
CA GLN A 385 16.12 14.89 32.19
C GLN A 385 15.40 16.18 31.75
N MET A 386 15.44 17.24 32.59
CA MET A 386 14.69 18.48 32.36
C MET A 386 15.03 19.18 31.05
N VAL A 387 16.31 19.32 30.69
CA VAL A 387 16.74 20.00 29.46
C VAL A 387 16.25 19.23 28.22
N LEU A 388 16.38 17.90 28.25
CA LEU A 388 15.92 17.02 27.20
C LEU A 388 14.39 17.07 27.06
N ALA A 389 13.66 17.12 28.20
CA ALA A 389 12.21 17.26 28.23
C ALA A 389 11.77 18.55 27.51
N ILE A 390 12.36 19.69 27.87
CA ILE A 390 12.00 20.99 27.28
C ILE A 390 12.30 21.01 25.78
N THR A 391 13.49 20.57 25.36
CA THR A 391 13.93 20.63 23.98
C THR A 391 13.10 19.70 23.06
N LEU A 392 12.89 18.44 23.44
CA LEU A 392 12.12 17.51 22.63
C LEU A 392 10.64 17.87 22.60
N CYS A 393 10.08 18.24 23.74
CA CYS A 393 8.66 18.57 23.81
C CYS A 393 8.34 19.88 23.07
N SER A 394 9.17 20.89 23.16
CA SER A 394 9.00 22.10 22.35
C SER A 394 9.08 21.80 20.84
N ALA A 395 10.02 20.97 20.41
CA ALA A 395 10.11 20.56 19.02
C ALA A 395 8.85 19.79 18.55
N ILE A 396 8.33 18.85 19.36
CA ILE A 396 7.10 18.12 19.05
C ILE A 396 5.92 19.10 18.91
N VAL A 397 5.76 20.06 19.84
CA VAL A 397 4.69 21.05 19.81
C VAL A 397 4.78 21.93 18.55
N ILE A 398 5.98 22.46 18.23
CA ILE A 398 6.18 23.30 17.05
C ILE A 398 5.87 22.52 15.76
N ILE A 399 6.41 21.32 15.60
CA ILE A 399 6.19 20.48 14.42
C ILE A 399 4.71 20.12 14.28
N SER A 400 4.05 19.77 15.39
CA SER A 400 2.62 19.44 15.38
C SER A 400 1.74 20.64 15.04
N ALA A 401 2.10 21.84 15.53
CA ALA A 401 1.40 23.09 15.22
C ALA A 401 1.52 23.43 13.71
N ILE A 402 2.72 23.32 13.14
CA ILE A 402 2.95 23.55 11.70
C ILE A 402 2.12 22.54 10.87
N ARG A 403 2.16 21.26 11.22
CA ARG A 403 1.38 20.21 10.53
C ARG A 403 -0.13 20.43 10.63
N ALA A 404 -0.62 20.86 11.81
CA ALA A 404 -2.03 21.15 12.03
C ALA A 404 -2.49 22.40 11.25
N LEU A 405 -1.66 23.44 11.19
CA LEU A 405 -1.91 24.65 10.41
C LEU A 405 -1.97 24.35 8.91
N MET A 406 -1.05 23.56 8.39
CA MET A 406 -1.06 23.12 7.00
C MET A 406 -2.30 22.28 6.68
N ALA A 407 -2.70 21.38 7.59
CA ALA A 407 -3.92 20.59 7.42
C ALA A 407 -5.18 21.47 7.34
N TYR A 408 -5.26 22.49 8.19
CA TYR A 408 -6.34 23.47 8.13
C TYR A 408 -6.37 24.22 6.80
N ARG A 409 -5.22 24.70 6.32
CA ARG A 409 -5.11 25.43 5.04
C ARG A 409 -5.46 24.58 3.83
N HIS A 410 -5.16 23.27 3.85
CA HIS A 410 -5.38 22.35 2.74
C HIS A 410 -6.74 21.67 2.76
N SER A 411 -7.54 21.83 3.82
CA SER A 411 -8.83 21.14 3.93
C SER A 411 -9.95 21.95 3.29
N SER A 412 -10.46 21.45 2.16
CA SER A 412 -11.58 22.05 1.43
C SER A 412 -12.31 21.01 0.58
N VAL A 413 -13.53 21.30 0.22
CA VAL A 413 -14.35 20.54 -0.73
C VAL A 413 -14.88 21.45 -1.81
N LYS A 414 -14.90 20.95 -3.04
CA LYS A 414 -15.47 21.62 -4.20
C LYS A 414 -16.35 20.64 -4.96
N LEU A 415 -17.55 21.06 -5.28
CA LEU A 415 -18.49 20.31 -6.10
C LEU A 415 -18.45 20.87 -7.52
N PHE A 416 -18.34 19.98 -8.48
CA PHE A 416 -18.44 20.24 -9.91
C PHE A 416 -19.68 19.50 -10.47
N ASP A 417 -20.00 19.70 -11.72
CA ASP A 417 -21.19 19.08 -12.32
C ASP A 417 -21.17 17.54 -12.30
N SER A 418 -20.03 16.92 -12.57
CA SER A 418 -19.90 15.46 -12.72
C SER A 418 -19.10 14.79 -11.61
N TYR A 419 -18.38 15.55 -10.78
CA TYR A 419 -17.53 15.02 -9.74
C TYR A 419 -17.37 15.97 -8.56
N LEU A 420 -16.86 15.43 -7.48
CA LEU A 420 -16.52 16.10 -6.24
C LEU A 420 -15.00 16.07 -6.05
N LEU A 421 -14.41 17.19 -5.64
CA LEU A 421 -13.00 17.30 -5.28
C LEU A 421 -12.87 17.54 -3.77
N VAL A 422 -12.25 16.60 -3.06
CA VAL A 422 -11.86 16.77 -1.66
C VAL A 422 -10.36 17.06 -1.61
N LYS A 423 -9.99 18.21 -1.12
CA LYS A 423 -8.61 18.57 -0.84
C LYS A 423 -8.31 18.33 0.62
N ARG A 424 -7.27 17.53 0.91
CA ARG A 424 -6.85 17.19 2.26
C ARG A 424 -5.33 17.03 2.35
N GLY A 425 -4.81 16.85 3.55
CA GLY A 425 -3.41 16.57 3.79
C GLY A 425 -2.76 17.58 4.75
N ASN A 426 -1.53 17.29 5.14
CA ASN A 426 -0.72 18.15 5.99
C ASN A 426 0.38 18.79 5.15
N LEU A 427 1.61 18.29 5.26
CA LEU A 427 2.73 18.66 4.40
C LEU A 427 2.48 18.20 2.95
N ALA A 428 2.04 16.95 2.79
CA ALA A 428 1.58 16.47 1.50
C ALA A 428 0.13 16.90 1.26
N VAL A 429 -0.13 17.46 0.10
CA VAL A 429 -1.48 17.80 -0.37
C VAL A 429 -2.02 16.63 -1.18
N ILE A 430 -3.25 16.24 -0.88
CA ILE A 430 -3.96 15.17 -1.57
C ILE A 430 -5.22 15.77 -2.17
N HIS A 431 -5.41 15.58 -3.45
CA HIS A 431 -6.62 15.91 -4.18
C HIS A 431 -7.34 14.60 -4.51
N ASP A 432 -8.46 14.34 -3.85
CA ASP A 432 -9.30 13.18 -4.09
C ASP A 432 -10.46 13.59 -4.97
N TYR A 433 -10.52 13.01 -6.15
CA TYR A 433 -11.59 13.18 -7.12
C TYR A 433 -12.54 11.99 -7.01
N VAL A 434 -13.84 12.23 -6.89
CA VAL A 434 -14.88 11.22 -6.71
C VAL A 434 -16.06 11.55 -7.60
N THR A 435 -16.57 10.57 -8.34
CA THR A 435 -17.81 10.74 -9.11
C THR A 435 -19.03 10.57 -8.20
N TYR A 436 -20.13 11.27 -8.47
CA TYR A 436 -21.35 11.15 -7.66
C TYR A 436 -21.89 9.74 -7.65
N ARG A 437 -21.82 9.05 -8.78
CA ARG A 437 -22.25 7.65 -8.94
C ARG A 437 -21.56 6.67 -7.97
N ASP A 438 -20.32 6.95 -7.60
CA ASP A 438 -19.53 6.05 -6.76
C ASP A 438 -19.68 6.34 -5.26
N ILE A 439 -20.52 7.33 -4.88
CA ILE A 439 -20.82 7.66 -3.49
C ILE A 439 -22.00 6.81 -3.02
N GLU A 440 -21.74 5.86 -2.11
CA GLU A 440 -22.76 4.98 -1.55
C GLU A 440 -23.59 5.65 -0.45
N SER A 441 -22.92 6.43 0.41
CA SER A 441 -23.59 7.12 1.49
C SER A 441 -22.95 8.45 1.86
N VAL A 442 -23.79 9.39 2.26
CA VAL A 442 -23.39 10.70 2.76
C VAL A 442 -23.98 10.88 4.15
N SER A 443 -23.12 11.11 5.14
CA SER A 443 -23.57 11.33 6.52
C SER A 443 -22.98 12.61 7.11
N VAL A 444 -23.83 13.42 7.73
CA VAL A 444 -23.44 14.60 8.51
C VAL A 444 -23.33 14.17 9.97
N ARG A 445 -22.16 14.37 10.55
CA ARG A 445 -21.89 14.00 11.97
C ARG A 445 -21.68 15.26 12.79
N SER A 446 -22.49 15.41 13.81
CA SER A 446 -22.32 16.40 14.86
C SER A 446 -21.40 15.87 15.96
N THR A 447 -20.78 16.77 16.67
CA THR A 447 -19.97 16.50 17.87
C THR A 447 -20.57 17.23 19.06
N PRO A 448 -20.25 16.91 20.31
CA PRO A 448 -20.70 17.68 21.48
C PRO A 448 -20.36 19.17 21.41
N MET A 449 -19.37 19.54 20.59
CA MET A 449 -18.99 20.93 20.35
C MET A 449 -19.80 21.63 19.25
N THR A 450 -20.61 20.89 18.48
CA THR A 450 -21.42 21.44 17.38
C THR A 450 -22.37 22.56 17.82
N PRO A 451 -23.09 22.46 18.97
CA PRO A 451 -23.97 23.55 19.43
C PRO A 451 -23.23 24.87 19.64
N TYR A 452 -21.97 24.81 20.06
CA TYR A 452 -21.15 26.01 20.34
C TYR A 452 -20.45 26.55 19.10
N THR A 453 -20.09 25.70 18.14
CA THR A 453 -19.28 26.08 16.98
C THR A 453 -20.08 26.22 15.69
N GLY A 454 -21.31 25.69 15.63
CA GLY A 454 -22.12 25.60 14.40
C GLY A 454 -21.48 24.74 13.31
N ARG A 455 -20.54 23.84 13.70
CA ARG A 455 -19.75 23.08 12.73
C ARG A 455 -19.93 21.58 12.87
N VAL A 456 -19.99 20.92 11.72
CA VAL A 456 -20.22 19.48 11.59
C VAL A 456 -19.13 18.83 10.73
N SER A 457 -19.10 17.53 10.71
CA SER A 457 -18.23 16.75 9.83
C SER A 457 -19.06 16.02 8.78
N LEU A 458 -18.69 16.17 7.52
CA LEU A 458 -19.29 15.46 6.41
C LEU A 458 -18.48 14.20 6.11
N ARG A 459 -19.12 13.04 6.14
CA ARG A 459 -18.52 11.77 5.81
C ARG A 459 -19.14 11.23 4.53
N LEU A 460 -18.30 10.96 3.56
CA LEU A 460 -18.62 10.40 2.25
C LEU A 460 -18.07 8.99 2.21
N SER A 461 -18.92 7.99 2.11
CA SER A 461 -18.51 6.61 1.88
C SER A 461 -18.64 6.28 0.41
N THR A 462 -17.55 5.86 -0.18
CA THR A 462 -17.50 5.33 -1.54
C THR A 462 -17.23 3.82 -1.48
N ASN A 463 -17.40 3.12 -2.59
CA ASN A 463 -17.05 1.72 -2.72
C ASN A 463 -15.56 1.42 -2.43
N ALA A 464 -14.69 2.45 -2.50
CA ALA A 464 -13.25 2.29 -2.35
C ALA A 464 -12.72 2.77 -0.99
N GLU A 465 -13.22 3.89 -0.49
CA GLU A 465 -12.78 4.45 0.81
C GLU A 465 -13.83 5.40 1.39
N THR A 466 -13.65 5.70 2.67
CA THR A 466 -14.44 6.73 3.34
C THR A 466 -13.65 8.02 3.44
N LEU A 467 -14.14 9.08 2.83
CA LEU A 467 -13.62 10.43 2.91
C LEU A 467 -14.35 11.21 4.00
N THR A 468 -13.62 11.87 4.89
CA THR A 468 -14.22 12.70 5.93
C THR A 468 -13.68 14.12 5.85
N ILE A 469 -14.58 15.09 5.73
CA ILE A 469 -14.30 16.50 5.72
C ILE A 469 -14.75 17.07 7.07
N PHE A 470 -13.80 17.60 7.83
CA PHE A 470 -14.04 18.02 9.19
C PHE A 470 -14.33 19.52 9.28
N SER A 471 -15.18 19.89 10.26
CA SER A 471 -15.38 21.28 10.65
C SER A 471 -15.94 22.17 9.53
N LEU A 472 -16.93 21.69 8.77
CA LEU A 472 -17.73 22.50 7.86
C LEU A 472 -18.82 23.25 8.63
N LYS A 473 -19.30 24.39 8.13
CA LYS A 473 -20.52 25.03 8.63
C LYS A 473 -21.71 24.08 8.40
N ALA A 474 -22.62 23.99 9.36
CA ALA A 474 -23.74 23.04 9.30
C ALA A 474 -24.62 23.25 8.06
N ASP A 475 -24.95 24.49 7.74
CA ASP A 475 -25.76 24.85 6.59
C ASP A 475 -25.11 24.38 5.28
N ILE A 476 -23.84 24.69 5.08
CA ILE A 476 -23.08 24.28 3.89
C ILE A 476 -22.92 22.76 3.80
N ALA A 477 -22.79 22.07 4.93
CA ALA A 477 -22.66 20.61 4.92
C ALA A 477 -23.99 19.92 4.54
N THR A 478 -25.12 20.50 4.93
CA THR A 478 -26.45 20.03 4.49
C THR A 478 -26.68 20.30 3.02
N ASP A 479 -26.36 21.52 2.53
CA ASP A 479 -26.45 21.84 1.10
C ASP A 479 -25.60 20.88 0.23
N ILE A 480 -24.35 20.62 0.65
CA ILE A 480 -23.47 19.67 -0.05
C ILE A 480 -24.07 18.27 -0.06
N ARG A 481 -24.63 17.79 1.08
CA ARG A 481 -25.31 16.50 1.16
C ARG A 481 -26.47 16.43 0.16
N ASP A 482 -27.31 17.45 0.15
CA ASP A 482 -28.54 17.47 -0.65
C ASP A 482 -28.21 17.55 -2.16
N VAL A 483 -27.21 18.32 -2.56
CA VAL A 483 -26.70 18.36 -3.93
C VAL A 483 -26.15 16.98 -4.35
N ILE A 484 -25.40 16.30 -3.49
CA ILE A 484 -24.86 14.97 -3.79
C ILE A 484 -25.99 13.96 -3.97
N LEU A 485 -27.00 13.97 -3.08
CA LEU A 485 -28.13 13.07 -3.16
C LEU A 485 -28.96 13.33 -4.43
N LEU A 486 -29.26 14.57 -4.76
CA LEU A 486 -29.96 14.91 -5.99
C LEU A 486 -29.23 14.43 -7.24
N ARG A 487 -27.91 14.62 -7.30
CA ARG A 487 -27.07 14.18 -8.42
C ARG A 487 -26.94 12.65 -8.51
N ASN A 488 -26.92 11.95 -7.39
CA ASN A 488 -26.85 10.48 -7.37
C ASN A 488 -28.17 9.83 -7.83
N PHE A 489 -29.33 10.46 -7.56
CA PHE A 489 -30.63 9.96 -8.01
C PHE A 489 -31.01 10.40 -9.43
N SER A 490 -30.32 11.40 -10.00
CA SER A 490 -30.58 11.86 -11.38
C SER A 490 -29.74 11.16 -12.45
N ILE A 491 -28.89 10.22 -12.05
CA ILE A 491 -28.06 9.35 -12.91
C ILE A 491 -28.61 7.93 -12.88
#